data_b6b45b8b2208d6668b828a66db06a9a4
#
_entry.id   b6b45b8b2208d6668b828a66db06a9a4
#
_cell.length_a   1.000
_cell.length_b   1.000
_cell.length_c   1.000
_cell.angle_alpha   90.00
_cell.angle_beta   90.00
_cell.angle_gamma   90.00
#
_symmetry.space_group_name_H-M   'P 1'
#
loop_
_entity.id
_entity.type
_entity.pdbx_description
1 polymer ?
#
loop_
_entity_poly.entity_id
_entity_poly.type
_entity_poly.pdbx_seq_one_letter_code
_entity_poly.pdbx_strand_id
1 'polypeptide(L)'
;MAVIEINVLGTSFALKADEELPYLEKIHEYFKNVCDEIQKNDGIQDQKKTAVLAGILIADELFKEKQKALEAKDAAKNQDIDPLAELEADRLTRSMIEKIDKVLS
;
A
#
# COMPACT_ATOMS: atom_id res chain seq x y z
N MET A 1 5.65 -21.15 -7.36
CA MET A 1 4.46 -20.41 -7.81
C MET A 1 3.23 -20.86 -7.09
N ALA A 2 2.52 -19.93 -6.51
CA ALA A 2 1.24 -20.19 -5.87
C ALA A 2 0.11 -19.62 -6.71
N VAL A 3 -1.06 -20.26 -6.64
CA VAL A 3 -2.28 -19.75 -7.26
C VAL A 3 -3.26 -19.43 -6.15
N ILE A 4 -3.75 -18.20 -6.12
CA ILE A 4 -4.76 -17.78 -5.17
C ILE A 4 -6.05 -17.40 -5.91
N GLU A 5 -7.18 -17.80 -5.35
CA GLU A 5 -8.47 -17.37 -5.86
C GLU A 5 -8.86 -16.05 -5.19
N ILE A 6 -9.09 -15.04 -6.00
CA ILE A 6 -9.47 -13.70 -5.55
C ILE A 6 -10.98 -13.56 -5.63
N ASN A 7 -11.61 -13.27 -4.50
CA ASN A 7 -13.04 -13.02 -4.40
C ASN A 7 -13.25 -11.73 -3.62
N VAL A 8 -13.47 -10.64 -4.34
CA VAL A 8 -13.69 -9.33 -3.72
C VAL A 8 -14.50 -8.44 -4.65
N LEU A 9 -15.39 -7.65 -4.07
CA LEU A 9 -16.20 -6.66 -4.79
C LEU A 9 -16.97 -7.25 -5.98
N GLY A 10 -17.49 -8.47 -5.81
CA GLY A 10 -18.26 -9.14 -6.85
C GLY A 10 -17.41 -9.72 -7.97
N THR A 11 -16.11 -9.66 -7.87
CA THR A 11 -15.16 -10.17 -8.85
C THR A 11 -14.54 -11.47 -8.35
N SER A 12 -14.37 -12.44 -9.23
CA SER A 12 -13.73 -13.71 -8.91
C SER A 12 -12.78 -14.11 -10.04
N PHE A 13 -11.52 -14.34 -9.71
CA PHE A 13 -10.51 -14.79 -10.67
C PHE A 13 -9.36 -15.45 -9.93
N ALA A 14 -8.56 -16.21 -10.67
CA ALA A 14 -7.36 -16.85 -10.13
C ALA A 14 -6.13 -16.03 -10.48
N LEU A 15 -5.25 -15.83 -9.50
CA LEU A 15 -4.02 -15.08 -9.66
C LEU A 15 -2.84 -16.00 -9.38
N LYS A 16 -1.87 -16.03 -10.31
CA LYS A 16 -0.59 -16.70 -10.10
C LYS A 16 0.43 -15.70 -9.61
N ALA A 17 1.15 -16.04 -8.56
CA ALA A 17 2.19 -15.19 -8.02
C ALA A 17 3.36 -16.03 -7.51
N ASP A 18 4.54 -15.42 -7.46
CA ASP A 18 5.74 -16.10 -6.98
C ASP A 18 5.79 -16.21 -5.45
N GLU A 19 4.89 -15.54 -4.76
CA GLU A 19 4.78 -15.56 -3.31
C GLU A 19 4.13 -16.85 -2.82
N GLU A 20 4.34 -17.17 -1.55
CA GLU A 20 3.72 -18.35 -0.94
C GLU A 20 2.23 -18.11 -0.68
N LEU A 21 1.44 -19.18 -0.76
CA LEU A 21 0.00 -19.11 -0.63
C LEU A 21 -0.47 -18.51 0.70
N PRO A 22 0.08 -18.85 1.87
CA PRO A 22 -0.36 -18.23 3.13
C PRO A 22 -0.16 -16.70 3.15
N TYR A 23 0.90 -16.22 2.53
CA TYR A 23 1.16 -14.78 2.41
C TYR A 23 0.13 -14.11 1.50
N LEU A 24 -0.17 -14.73 0.36
CA LEU A 24 -1.18 -14.22 -0.57
C LEU A 24 -2.57 -14.18 0.06
N GLU A 25 -2.90 -15.20 0.85
CA GLU A 25 -4.18 -15.24 1.56
C GLU A 25 -4.31 -14.10 2.58
N LYS A 26 -3.23 -13.76 3.27
CA LYS A 26 -3.21 -12.63 4.21
C LYS A 26 -3.44 -11.31 3.50
N ILE A 27 -2.80 -11.11 2.35
CA ILE A 27 -2.99 -9.90 1.53
C ILE A 27 -4.42 -9.82 1.04
N HIS A 28 -4.96 -10.91 0.54
CA HIS A 28 -6.34 -10.97 0.03
C HIS A 28 -7.34 -10.62 1.12
N GLU A 29 -7.19 -11.21 2.30
CA GLU A 29 -8.06 -10.95 3.44
C GLU A 29 -7.96 -9.50 3.91
N TYR A 30 -6.76 -8.97 3.97
CA TYR A 30 -6.54 -7.58 4.34
C TYR A 30 -7.23 -6.62 3.39
N PHE A 31 -7.06 -6.83 2.09
CA PHE A 31 -7.72 -6.01 1.07
C PHE A 31 -9.24 -6.10 1.17
N LYS A 32 -9.75 -7.30 1.36
CA LYS A 32 -11.18 -7.53 1.50
C LYS A 32 -11.75 -6.79 2.72
N ASN A 33 -11.03 -6.83 3.84
CA ASN A 33 -11.43 -6.11 5.06
C ASN A 33 -11.43 -4.60 4.86
N VAL A 34 -10.45 -4.06 4.16
CA VAL A 34 -10.41 -2.63 3.83
C VAL A 34 -11.63 -2.24 2.99
N CYS A 35 -11.96 -3.03 1.99
CA CYS A 35 -13.15 -2.79 1.17
C CYS A 35 -14.44 -2.82 2.00
N ASP A 36 -14.57 -3.80 2.89
CA ASP A 36 -15.73 -3.92 3.75
C ASP A 36 -15.90 -2.71 4.67
N GLU A 37 -14.80 -2.22 5.23
CA GLU A 37 -14.83 -1.02 6.09
C GLU A 37 -15.26 0.22 5.32
N ILE A 38 -14.78 0.39 4.09
CA ILE A 38 -15.18 1.51 3.24
C ILE A 38 -16.67 1.48 2.99
N GLN A 39 -17.21 0.32 2.64
CA GLN A 39 -18.63 0.17 2.37
C GLN A 39 -19.49 0.42 3.59
N LYS A 40 -19.04 -0.01 4.77
CA LYS A 40 -19.76 0.20 6.02
C LYS A 40 -19.73 1.64 6.50
N ASN A 41 -18.53 2.25 6.52
CA ASN A 41 -18.34 3.54 7.16
C ASN A 41 -18.73 4.71 6.26
N ASP A 42 -18.45 4.58 4.97
CA ASP A 42 -18.68 5.67 4.01
C ASP A 42 -19.99 5.48 3.22
N GLY A 43 -20.66 4.35 3.38
CA GLY A 43 -21.91 4.06 2.68
C GLY A 43 -21.76 3.97 1.18
N ILE A 44 -20.55 3.73 0.69
CA ILE A 44 -20.28 3.65 -0.74
C ILE A 44 -20.70 2.28 -1.25
N GLN A 45 -21.64 2.25 -2.19
CA GLN A 45 -22.13 1.00 -2.76
C GLN A 45 -21.54 0.69 -4.13
N ASP A 46 -20.90 1.65 -4.77
CA ASP A 46 -20.23 1.45 -6.05
C ASP A 46 -18.93 0.67 -5.82
N GLN A 47 -18.87 -0.51 -6.43
CA GLN A 47 -17.73 -1.41 -6.25
C GLN A 47 -16.45 -0.87 -6.85
N LYS A 48 -16.53 -0.15 -7.97
CA LYS A 48 -15.38 0.50 -8.57
C LYS A 48 -14.80 1.58 -7.65
N LYS A 49 -15.66 2.44 -7.11
CA LYS A 49 -15.23 3.48 -6.18
C LYS A 49 -14.61 2.88 -4.92
N THR A 50 -15.19 1.80 -4.42
CA THR A 50 -14.66 1.08 -3.26
C THR A 50 -13.25 0.56 -3.57
N ALA A 51 -13.04 -0.05 -4.73
CA ALA A 51 -11.75 -0.58 -5.12
C ALA A 51 -10.70 0.53 -5.24
N VAL A 52 -11.06 1.65 -5.85
CA VAL A 52 -10.14 2.80 -6.00
C VAL A 52 -9.78 3.38 -4.64
N LEU A 53 -10.77 3.58 -3.77
CA LEU A 53 -10.51 4.10 -2.42
C LEU A 53 -9.68 3.14 -1.59
N ALA A 54 -9.95 1.84 -1.67
CA ALA A 54 -9.15 0.84 -0.98
C ALA A 54 -7.69 0.89 -1.42
N GLY A 55 -7.45 1.00 -2.72
CA GLY A 55 -6.10 1.14 -3.26
C GLY A 55 -5.39 2.39 -2.76
N ILE A 56 -6.10 3.51 -2.71
CA ILE A 56 -5.54 4.78 -2.22
C ILE A 56 -5.23 4.69 -0.73
N LEU A 57 -6.10 4.12 0.08
CA LEU A 57 -5.88 3.96 1.51
C LEU A 57 -4.68 3.06 1.81
N ILE A 58 -4.56 1.96 1.08
CA ILE A 58 -3.43 1.04 1.24
C ILE A 58 -2.13 1.73 0.81
N ALA A 59 -2.14 2.48 -0.28
CA ALA A 59 -0.99 3.26 -0.71
C ALA A 59 -0.58 4.28 0.35
N ASP A 60 -1.55 4.97 0.95
CA ASP A 60 -1.30 5.92 2.03
C ASP A 60 -0.64 5.25 3.24
N GLU A 61 -1.15 4.10 3.66
CA GLU A 61 -0.55 3.33 4.74
C GLU A 61 0.89 2.93 4.43
N LEU A 62 1.13 2.47 3.20
CA LEU A 62 2.45 2.06 2.76
C LEU A 62 3.44 3.23 2.80
N PHE A 63 3.01 4.40 2.35
CA PHE A 63 3.86 5.60 2.40
C PHE A 63 4.16 6.04 3.82
N LYS A 64 3.17 6.00 4.70
CA LYS A 64 3.37 6.33 6.12
C LYS A 64 4.35 5.37 6.78
N GLU A 65 4.26 4.08 6.47
CA GLU A 65 5.20 3.09 6.98
C GLU A 65 6.62 3.33 6.44
N LYS A 66 6.76 3.67 5.18
CA LYS A 66 8.06 4.01 4.59
C LYS A 66 8.66 5.25 5.21
N GLN A 67 7.85 6.29 5.46
CA GLN A 67 8.30 7.48 6.15
C GLN A 67 8.78 7.18 7.56
N LYS A 68 8.03 6.39 8.32
CA LYS A 68 8.44 5.97 9.66
C LYS A 68 9.74 5.19 9.65
N ALA A 69 9.91 4.30 8.66
CA ALA A 69 11.14 3.53 8.52
C ALA A 69 12.33 4.43 8.20
N LEU A 70 12.15 5.44 7.36
CA LEU A 70 13.19 6.41 7.03
C LEU A 70 13.54 7.28 8.25
N GLU A 71 12.55 7.76 8.98
CA GLU A 71 12.75 8.53 10.20
C GLU A 71 13.45 7.69 11.28
N ALA A 72 13.07 6.44 11.43
CA ALA A 72 13.73 5.52 12.37
C ALA A 72 15.19 5.26 11.98
N LYS A 73 15.47 5.13 10.68
CA LYS A 73 16.84 5.01 10.17
C LYS A 73 17.65 6.26 10.43
N ASP A 74 17.06 7.43 10.20
CA ASP A 74 17.72 8.72 10.46
C ASP A 74 18.01 8.88 11.95
N ALA A 75 17.07 8.53 12.81
CA ALA A 75 17.25 8.57 14.26
C ALA A 75 18.32 7.58 14.72
N ALA A 76 18.40 6.40 14.14
CA ALA A 76 19.39 5.38 14.46
C ALA A 76 20.77 5.70 13.89
N LYS A 77 20.84 6.48 12.82
CA LYS A 77 22.08 6.83 12.11
C LYS A 77 22.65 8.18 12.48
N ASN A 78 22.15 8.84 13.49
CA ASN A 78 22.58 10.19 13.87
C ASN A 78 24.08 10.28 14.24
N GLN A 79 24.81 9.18 14.24
CA GLN A 79 26.25 9.16 14.51
C GLN A 79 27.12 8.84 13.30
N ASP A 80 26.55 8.33 12.19
CA ASP A 80 27.27 7.94 10.99
C ASP A 80 26.44 8.23 9.73
N ILE A 81 26.10 9.50 9.52
CA ILE A 81 25.28 9.89 8.37
C ILE A 81 26.15 10.11 7.15
N ASP A 82 25.90 9.37 6.08
CA ASP A 82 26.36 9.73 4.75
C ASP A 82 25.37 10.74 4.18
N PRO A 83 25.76 12.01 4.00
CA PRO A 83 24.85 13.05 3.51
C PRO A 83 24.25 12.73 2.13
N LEU A 84 24.98 11.97 1.32
CA LEU A 84 24.52 11.59 -0.01
C LEU A 84 23.41 10.54 0.03
N ALA A 85 23.52 9.55 0.92
CA ALA A 85 22.50 8.55 1.08
C ALA A 85 21.20 9.15 1.63
N GLU A 86 21.31 10.11 2.54
CA GLU A 86 20.16 10.82 3.10
C GLU A 86 19.44 11.64 2.02
N LEU A 87 20.20 12.33 1.15
CA LEU A 87 19.62 13.08 0.05
C LEU A 87 18.92 12.20 -0.97
N GLU A 88 19.47 11.03 -1.28
CA GLU A 88 18.84 10.09 -2.20
C GLU A 88 17.54 9.51 -1.65
N ALA A 89 17.52 9.15 -0.37
CA ALA A 89 16.32 8.65 0.27
C ALA A 89 15.20 9.72 0.30
N ASP A 90 15.57 10.97 0.59
CA ASP A 90 14.63 12.09 0.59
C ASP A 90 14.08 12.36 -0.81
N ARG A 91 14.93 12.31 -1.84
CA ARG A 91 14.49 12.47 -3.22
C ARG A 91 13.50 11.39 -3.65
N LEU A 92 13.76 10.13 -3.30
CA LEU A 92 12.88 9.03 -3.63
C LEU A 92 11.52 9.21 -2.96
N THR A 93 11.51 9.58 -1.69
CA THR A 93 10.27 9.80 -0.95
C THR A 93 9.47 10.96 -1.55
N ARG A 94 10.11 12.07 -1.86
CA ARG A 94 9.45 13.22 -2.48
C ARG A 94 8.91 12.89 -3.88
N SER A 95 9.69 12.18 -4.67
CA SER A 95 9.26 11.76 -6.01
C SER A 95 8.02 10.90 -5.97
N MET A 96 7.93 9.99 -5.00
CA MET A 96 6.77 9.14 -4.83
C MET A 96 5.55 9.93 -4.36
N ILE A 97 5.72 10.88 -3.45
CA ILE A 97 4.63 11.77 -2.99
C ILE A 97 4.12 12.63 -4.14
N GLU A 98 5.01 13.19 -4.95
CA GLU A 98 4.61 13.97 -6.13
C GLU A 98 3.80 13.16 -7.13
N LYS A 99 4.17 11.90 -7.36
CA LYS A 99 3.42 11.01 -8.25
C LYS A 99 2.02 10.74 -7.74
N ILE A 100 1.85 10.59 -6.44
CA ILE A 100 0.54 10.40 -5.83
C ILE A 100 -0.30 11.66 -5.93
N ASP A 101 0.27 12.82 -5.66
CA ASP A 101 -0.42 14.09 -5.79
C ASP A 101 -0.92 14.31 -7.21
N LYS A 102 -0.14 13.94 -8.22
CA LYS A 102 -0.56 14.00 -9.62
C LYS A 102 -1.73 13.08 -9.93
N VAL A 103 -1.77 11.91 -9.32
CA VAL A 103 -2.86 10.96 -9.52
C VAL A 103 -4.13 11.43 -8.80
N LEU A 104 -3.99 12.08 -7.66
CA LEU A 104 -5.12 12.58 -6.86
C LEU A 104 -5.63 13.95 -7.30
N SER A 105 -4.83 14.68 -8.04
CA SER A 105 -5.28 15.97 -8.61
C SER A 105 -5.94 15.78 -9.99
#